data_390aa1537f7573ce6938859667ec8477
#
_entry.id   390aa1537f7573ce6938859667ec8477
#
_cell.length_a   1.000
_cell.length_b   1.000
_cell.length_c   1.000
_cell.angle_alpha   90.00
_cell.angle_beta   90.00
_cell.angle_gamma   90.00
#
_symmetry.space_group_name_H-M   'P 1'
#
loop_
_entity.id
_entity.type
_entity.pdbx_description
1 polymer ?
#
loop_
_entity_poly.entity_id
_entity_poly.type
_entity_poly.pdbx_seq_one_letter_code
_entity_poly.pdbx_strand_id
1 'polypeptide(L)'
;MSPLKRRQFTQLAAAGLTSTIVADISSKALAQNNDQNNGKSEEVLYGINLPSTSNALNREDQTPPVELSTADAKTGKVVSKTNVPVQSVDNPSSVRKKSRAFFTGDSDRITKLTALGDGNLVIPIVSNTRDGYFNRLIYTVGSAKNPQFRAKKVLDLETADQTIESLLSLSKDQLLCIVGTEGLPPFTFKTIDSRNGKIISEDDLDLPSLPPAHRFANLCQDPKGNIFATETGSEGVPILISMNLQEKAIVTGKVKIQRLTPLNFEGRPQINDVKDLNFSSSGQLYALAADKSGKKNALFTVDVRSGKMGLVNEDFAVEKFAFSV
;
A
#
# COMPACT_ATOMS: atom_id res chain seq x y z
N MET A 1 -3.44 15.67 -30.36
CA MET A 1 -3.08 14.54 -29.45
C MET A 1 -2.67 13.35 -30.28
N SER A 2 -1.45 12.87 -30.12
CA SER A 2 -0.87 11.82 -30.96
C SER A 2 -1.47 10.45 -30.62
N PRO A 3 -1.84 9.61 -31.62
CA PRO A 3 -2.42 8.26 -31.38
C PRO A 3 -1.47 7.27 -30.69
N LEU A 4 -0.19 7.60 -30.57
CA LEU A 4 0.82 6.75 -29.91
C LEU A 4 0.65 6.69 -28.38
N LYS A 5 0.15 7.75 -27.73
CA LYS A 5 -0.02 7.80 -26.26
C LYS A 5 -1.14 6.88 -25.76
N ARG A 6 -2.22 6.69 -26.54
CA ARG A 6 -3.31 5.78 -26.19
C ARG A 6 -2.91 4.30 -26.20
N ARG A 7 -1.95 3.92 -27.06
CA ARG A 7 -1.48 2.53 -27.15
C ARG A 7 -0.64 2.10 -25.94
N GLN A 8 0.10 3.01 -25.32
CA GLN A 8 0.95 2.68 -24.18
C GLN A 8 0.13 2.37 -22.92
N PHE A 9 -0.96 3.10 -22.68
CA PHE A 9 -1.81 2.85 -21.53
C PHE A 9 -2.61 1.54 -21.66
N THR A 10 -3.07 1.23 -22.88
CA THR A 10 -3.76 -0.03 -23.18
C THR A 10 -2.83 -1.25 -23.04
N GLN A 11 -1.53 -1.08 -23.33
CA GLN A 11 -0.54 -2.13 -23.14
C GLN A 11 -0.22 -2.38 -21.66
N LEU A 12 -0.28 -1.34 -20.80
CA LEU A 12 -0.09 -1.47 -19.37
C LEU A 12 -1.23 -2.24 -18.69
N ALA A 13 -2.46 -1.99 -19.09
CA ALA A 13 -3.63 -2.72 -18.58
C ALA A 13 -3.69 -4.16 -19.13
N ALA A 14 -3.18 -4.41 -20.34
CA ALA A 14 -3.13 -5.74 -20.94
C ALA A 14 -1.99 -6.62 -20.38
N ALA A 15 -0.89 -6.01 -19.89
CA ALA A 15 0.20 -6.75 -19.25
C ALA A 15 -0.23 -7.40 -17.92
N GLY A 16 -1.26 -6.85 -17.26
CA GLY A 16 -1.87 -7.45 -16.07
C GLY A 16 -2.73 -8.69 -16.36
N LEU A 17 -3.09 -8.95 -17.62
CA LEU A 17 -3.96 -10.06 -18.02
C LEU A 17 -3.20 -11.31 -18.48
N THR A 18 -1.87 -11.29 -18.58
CA THR A 18 -1.06 -12.44 -19.03
C THR A 18 -0.14 -13.01 -17.97
N SER A 19 -0.39 -12.76 -16.68
CA SER A 19 0.44 -13.29 -15.59
C SER A 19 0.13 -14.73 -15.18
N THR A 20 -0.08 -15.63 -16.15
CA THR A 20 -0.14 -17.07 -15.86
C THR A 20 1.22 -17.78 -15.94
N ILE A 21 2.33 -17.04 -16.11
CA ILE A 21 3.66 -17.67 -16.23
C ILE A 21 4.74 -16.90 -15.45
N VAL A 22 4.53 -16.54 -14.21
CA VAL A 22 5.64 -16.11 -13.30
C VAL A 22 5.35 -16.48 -11.84
N ALA A 23 4.93 -17.71 -11.60
CA ALA A 23 4.72 -18.18 -10.23
C ALA A 23 5.97 -18.84 -9.61
N ASP A 24 7.14 -18.82 -10.28
CA ASP A 24 8.20 -19.75 -9.87
C ASP A 24 9.54 -19.15 -9.43
N ILE A 25 9.67 -17.83 -9.31
CA ILE A 25 11.00 -17.24 -8.97
C ILE A 25 11.03 -16.45 -7.66
N SER A 26 9.92 -15.93 -7.16
CA SER A 26 9.92 -15.02 -6.01
C SER A 26 9.83 -15.70 -4.64
N SER A 27 9.38 -16.93 -4.56
CA SER A 27 9.23 -17.66 -3.29
C SER A 27 10.54 -18.22 -2.72
N LYS A 28 11.62 -18.23 -3.51
CA LYS A 28 12.91 -18.79 -3.07
C LYS A 28 13.76 -17.85 -2.21
N ALA A 29 13.44 -16.58 -2.13
CA ALA A 29 14.30 -15.60 -1.46
C ALA A 29 14.03 -15.45 0.05
N LEU A 30 12.82 -15.79 0.53
CA LEU A 30 12.45 -15.64 1.96
C LEU A 30 12.18 -16.96 2.69
N ALA A 31 12.09 -18.09 2.00
CA ALA A 31 11.65 -19.37 2.56
C ALA A 31 12.68 -20.50 2.48
N GLN A 32 13.98 -20.22 2.61
CA GLN A 32 14.94 -21.30 2.85
C GLN A 32 15.18 -21.50 4.33
N ASN A 33 14.22 -22.13 5.00
CA ASN A 33 14.50 -23.01 6.13
C ASN A 33 13.42 -24.10 6.21
N ASN A 34 13.92 -25.30 5.92
CA ASN A 34 13.44 -26.63 6.32
C ASN A 34 12.23 -27.25 5.63
N ASP A 35 12.58 -28.41 5.14
CA ASP A 35 11.80 -29.62 4.87
C ASP A 35 11.17 -29.77 3.51
N GLN A 36 11.78 -30.73 2.81
CA GLN A 36 11.24 -31.47 1.67
C GLN A 36 9.82 -31.98 1.97
N ASN A 37 8.80 -31.19 1.58
CA ASN A 37 7.48 -31.73 1.29
C ASN A 37 6.70 -30.79 0.38
N ASN A 38 6.41 -31.30 -0.83
CA ASN A 38 5.42 -30.82 -1.78
C ASN A 38 5.28 -29.31 -2.01
N GLY A 39 6.03 -28.76 -2.91
CA GLY A 39 5.90 -27.76 -3.97
C GLY A 39 4.84 -26.67 -3.98
N LYS A 40 4.21 -26.28 -2.87
CA LYS A 40 3.49 -25.02 -2.75
C LYS A 40 4.24 -24.16 -1.75
N SER A 41 4.88 -23.07 -2.22
CA SER A 41 5.38 -22.05 -1.32
C SER A 41 4.22 -21.56 -0.46
N GLU A 42 4.36 -21.67 0.88
CA GLU A 42 3.37 -21.08 1.77
C GLU A 42 3.35 -19.57 1.56
N GLU A 43 2.15 -19.03 1.35
CA GLU A 43 1.95 -17.60 1.25
C GLU A 43 2.32 -16.93 2.58
N VAL A 44 3.15 -15.89 2.51
CA VAL A 44 3.61 -15.15 3.68
C VAL A 44 2.82 -13.86 3.81
N LEU A 45 2.35 -13.58 5.01
CA LEU A 45 1.74 -12.32 5.38
C LEU A 45 2.79 -11.41 6.04
N TYR A 46 3.07 -10.29 5.40
CA TYR A 46 3.96 -9.25 5.93
C TYR A 46 3.17 -8.19 6.68
N GLY A 47 3.71 -7.72 7.79
CA GLY A 47 3.20 -6.58 8.53
C GLY A 47 4.28 -5.54 8.76
N ILE A 48 3.91 -4.28 8.90
CA ILE A 48 4.86 -3.20 9.13
C ILE A 48 4.37 -2.23 10.20
N ASN A 49 5.30 -1.74 11.01
CA ASN A 49 5.11 -0.68 11.97
C ASN A 49 6.18 0.39 11.83
N LEU A 50 5.77 1.66 11.92
CA LEU A 50 6.74 2.74 12.13
C LEU A 50 7.30 2.69 13.56
N PRO A 51 8.54 3.14 13.75
CA PRO A 51 9.10 3.25 15.08
C PRO A 51 8.32 4.25 15.92
N SER A 52 8.08 3.90 17.18
CA SER A 52 7.53 4.86 18.13
C SER A 52 8.50 6.03 18.33
N THR A 53 8.02 7.25 18.14
CA THR A 53 8.81 8.48 18.21
C THR A 53 9.37 8.78 19.60
N SER A 54 8.77 8.22 20.66
CA SER A 54 9.24 8.38 22.04
C SER A 54 10.69 7.94 22.27
N ASN A 55 11.20 7.02 21.45
CA ASN A 55 12.58 6.53 21.52
C ASN A 55 13.55 7.18 20.51
N ALA A 56 13.03 7.95 19.56
CA ALA A 56 13.81 8.55 18.46
C ALA A 56 14.44 9.89 18.83
N LEU A 57 13.87 10.61 19.79
CA LEU A 57 14.28 11.98 20.15
C LEU A 57 15.67 12.07 20.82
N ASN A 58 16.25 10.96 21.25
CA ASN A 58 17.52 10.96 21.98
C ASN A 58 18.76 10.67 21.13
N ARG A 59 18.63 10.49 19.80
CA ARG A 59 19.78 10.24 18.91
C ARG A 59 19.60 11.03 17.62
N GLU A 60 20.17 12.22 17.57
CA GLU A 60 20.08 13.14 16.44
C GLU A 60 20.61 12.58 15.11
N ASP A 61 21.33 11.47 15.11
CA ASP A 61 22.05 10.95 13.94
C ASP A 61 21.54 9.58 13.41
N GLN A 62 20.54 8.97 14.01
CA GLN A 62 20.06 7.64 13.58
C GLN A 62 18.58 7.65 13.24
N THR A 63 18.26 7.30 12.00
CA THR A 63 16.89 6.98 11.61
C THR A 63 16.46 5.70 12.37
N PRO A 64 15.38 5.75 13.16
CA PRO A 64 14.92 4.56 13.84
C PRO A 64 14.52 3.47 12.84
N PRO A 65 14.77 2.19 13.17
CA PRO A 65 14.44 1.10 12.28
C PRO A 65 12.92 0.91 12.18
N VAL A 66 12.48 0.46 11.02
CA VAL A 66 11.09 0.03 10.78
C VAL A 66 10.94 -1.42 11.23
N GLU A 67 9.91 -1.74 11.99
CA GLU A 67 9.60 -3.12 12.36
C GLU A 67 8.89 -3.81 11.19
N LEU A 68 9.51 -4.85 10.64
CA LEU A 68 8.93 -5.76 9.66
C LEU A 68 8.56 -7.06 10.37
N SER A 69 7.31 -7.46 10.27
CA SER A 69 6.79 -8.72 10.80
C SER A 69 6.47 -9.69 9.68
N THR A 70 6.66 -10.99 9.92
CA THR A 70 6.05 -12.03 9.11
C THR A 70 5.01 -12.77 9.94
N ALA A 71 3.92 -13.17 9.32
CA ALA A 71 2.84 -13.88 9.99
C ALA A 71 2.33 -15.02 9.11
N ASP A 72 1.71 -15.99 9.73
CA ASP A 72 0.96 -17.04 9.06
C ASP A 72 -0.27 -16.45 8.39
N ALA A 73 -0.42 -16.67 7.10
CA ALA A 73 -1.47 -16.05 6.29
C ALA A 73 -2.89 -16.48 6.69
N LYS A 74 -3.06 -17.69 7.28
CA LYS A 74 -4.37 -18.22 7.64
C LYS A 74 -4.84 -17.76 9.01
N THR A 75 -3.89 -17.67 9.96
CA THR A 75 -4.20 -17.37 11.36
C THR A 75 -3.86 -15.94 11.76
N GLY A 76 -3.10 -15.21 10.92
CA GLY A 76 -2.56 -13.90 11.26
C GLY A 76 -1.57 -13.90 12.42
N LYS A 77 -1.15 -15.10 12.89
CA LYS A 77 -0.20 -15.20 14.01
C LYS A 77 1.19 -14.77 13.57
N VAL A 78 1.74 -13.78 14.25
CA VAL A 78 3.09 -13.29 13.97
C VAL A 78 4.11 -14.38 14.27
N VAL A 79 4.93 -14.73 13.29
CA VAL A 79 5.98 -15.75 13.35
C VAL A 79 7.34 -15.13 13.66
N SER A 80 7.62 -13.97 13.03
CA SER A 80 8.88 -13.25 13.26
C SER A 80 8.69 -11.75 13.25
N LYS A 81 9.60 -11.04 13.92
CA LYS A 81 9.74 -9.58 13.90
C LYS A 81 11.20 -9.21 13.71
N THR A 82 11.46 -8.28 12.82
CA THR A 82 12.81 -7.82 12.49
C THR A 82 12.81 -6.30 12.41
N ASN A 83 13.73 -5.68 13.14
CA ASN A 83 13.98 -4.24 13.01
C ASN A 83 14.90 -4.00 11.82
N VAL A 84 14.39 -3.38 10.78
CA VAL A 84 15.09 -3.15 9.53
C VAL A 84 15.57 -1.70 9.46
N PRO A 85 16.89 -1.48 9.34
CA PRO A 85 17.43 -0.12 9.20
C PRO A 85 16.99 0.49 7.86
N VAL A 86 16.70 1.79 7.89
CA VAL A 86 16.35 2.56 6.68
C VAL A 86 17.52 3.42 6.27
N GLN A 87 17.95 3.28 5.02
CA GLN A 87 19.01 4.09 4.41
C GLN A 87 18.40 5.09 3.43
N SER A 88 18.76 6.36 3.56
CA SER A 88 18.40 7.37 2.55
C SER A 88 19.24 7.15 1.29
N VAL A 89 18.59 7.13 0.13
CA VAL A 89 19.26 7.04 -1.18
C VAL A 89 19.47 8.43 -1.78
N ASP A 90 18.77 9.42 -1.27
CA ASP A 90 18.86 10.79 -1.75
C ASP A 90 20.14 11.45 -1.22
N ASN A 91 21.18 11.36 -2.06
CA ASN A 91 22.43 12.14 -1.98
C ASN A 91 23.61 11.56 -1.19
N PRO A 92 24.38 10.64 -1.78
CA PRO A 92 25.67 10.24 -1.22
C PRO A 92 26.75 11.33 -1.30
N SER A 93 26.52 12.44 -2.00
CA SER A 93 27.56 13.45 -2.29
C SER A 93 27.42 14.78 -1.52
N SER A 94 26.38 15.01 -0.73
CA SER A 94 26.29 16.22 0.10
C SER A 94 26.73 15.95 1.54
N VAL A 95 28.02 15.86 1.75
CA VAL A 95 28.69 15.64 3.05
C VAL A 95 28.49 16.79 4.06
N ARG A 96 27.63 17.78 3.79
CA ARG A 96 27.52 18.98 4.64
C ARG A 96 26.13 19.49 4.97
N LYS A 97 25.06 18.78 4.68
CA LYS A 97 23.77 19.12 5.30
C LYS A 97 23.38 17.99 6.23
N LYS A 98 23.22 18.32 7.53
CA LYS A 98 22.67 17.42 8.55
C LYS A 98 21.58 16.58 7.91
N SER A 99 21.77 15.28 7.88
CA SER A 99 20.75 14.35 7.39
C SER A 99 19.48 14.63 8.22
N ARG A 100 18.48 15.26 7.61
CA ARG A 100 17.18 15.38 8.26
C ARG A 100 16.75 13.97 8.59
N ALA A 101 16.38 13.74 9.83
CA ALA A 101 15.88 12.46 10.26
C ALA A 101 14.86 11.95 9.24
N PHE A 102 14.99 10.69 8.84
CA PHE A 102 14.18 10.10 7.77
C PHE A 102 12.69 10.10 8.15
N PHE A 103 12.40 9.99 9.44
CA PHE A 103 11.09 10.14 10.03
C PHE A 103 11.06 11.47 10.78
N THR A 104 10.04 12.27 10.50
CA THR A 104 9.88 13.61 11.10
C THR A 104 9.09 13.59 12.41
N GLY A 105 8.71 12.40 12.87
CA GLY A 105 8.01 12.22 14.14
C GLY A 105 6.52 11.91 13.96
N ASP A 106 5.68 12.41 14.85
CA ASP A 106 4.24 12.09 14.93
C ASP A 106 3.41 12.46 13.68
N SER A 107 4.02 13.18 12.73
CA SER A 107 3.38 13.55 11.47
C SER A 107 3.57 12.53 10.35
N ASP A 108 4.39 11.51 10.56
CA ASP A 108 4.62 10.47 9.54
C ASP A 108 3.48 9.46 9.55
N ARG A 109 2.96 9.13 8.36
CA ARG A 109 1.95 8.08 8.19
C ARG A 109 2.31 7.14 7.06
N ILE A 110 2.14 5.84 7.29
CA ILE A 110 2.17 4.84 6.23
C ILE A 110 0.80 4.82 5.57
N THR A 111 0.76 4.95 4.25
CA THR A 111 -0.52 4.92 3.53
C THR A 111 -0.84 3.54 2.95
N LYS A 112 0.19 2.71 2.71
CA LYS A 112 0.04 1.34 2.20
C LYS A 112 1.27 0.49 2.49
N LEU A 113 1.12 -0.84 2.46
CA LEU A 113 2.19 -1.82 2.22
C LEU A 113 1.80 -2.65 1.00
N THR A 114 2.69 -2.79 0.04
CA THR A 114 2.46 -3.63 -1.15
C THR A 114 3.70 -4.45 -1.49
N ALA A 115 3.48 -5.67 -1.97
CA ALA A 115 4.55 -6.50 -2.51
C ALA A 115 4.67 -6.27 -4.02
N LEU A 116 5.91 -6.23 -4.52
CA LEU A 116 6.22 -6.19 -5.94
C LEU A 116 6.37 -7.60 -6.49
N GLY A 117 6.23 -7.75 -7.81
CA GLY A 117 6.38 -9.04 -8.47
C GLY A 117 7.78 -9.69 -8.35
N ASP A 118 8.77 -8.97 -7.84
CA ASP A 118 10.11 -9.49 -7.52
C ASP A 118 10.27 -9.88 -6.04
N GLY A 119 9.19 -9.83 -5.25
CA GLY A 119 9.17 -10.15 -3.83
C GLY A 119 9.63 -9.01 -2.92
N ASN A 120 10.04 -7.86 -3.47
CA ASN A 120 10.34 -6.67 -2.67
C ASN A 120 9.04 -6.03 -2.14
N LEU A 121 9.15 -5.38 -0.99
CA LEU A 121 8.05 -4.61 -0.40
C LEU A 121 8.25 -3.13 -0.66
N VAL A 122 7.16 -2.42 -0.89
CA VAL A 122 7.13 -0.96 -1.05
C VAL A 122 6.13 -0.36 -0.08
N ILE A 123 6.55 0.74 0.54
CA ILE A 123 5.82 1.44 1.59
C ILE A 123 5.83 2.94 1.25
N PRO A 124 4.70 3.54 0.90
CA PRO A 124 4.61 4.99 0.83
C PRO A 124 4.47 5.59 2.22
N ILE A 125 5.30 6.59 2.50
CA ILE A 125 5.24 7.39 3.71
C ILE A 125 5.00 8.84 3.34
N VAL A 126 4.03 9.44 3.99
CA VAL A 126 3.68 10.85 3.88
C VAL A 126 4.02 11.53 5.19
N SER A 127 4.81 12.58 5.13
CA SER A 127 5.19 13.41 6.28
C SER A 127 4.63 14.82 6.10
N ASN A 128 3.99 15.35 7.12
CA ASN A 128 3.62 16.76 7.15
C ASN A 128 4.81 17.57 7.68
N THR A 129 5.25 18.55 6.93
CA THR A 129 6.40 19.40 7.26
C THR A 129 6.00 20.86 7.18
N ARG A 130 6.87 21.77 7.66
CA ARG A 130 6.63 23.23 7.55
C ARG A 130 6.53 23.72 6.09
N ASP A 131 7.16 23.00 5.17
CA ASP A 131 7.23 23.35 3.73
C ASP A 131 6.17 22.59 2.91
N GLY A 132 5.17 21.97 3.55
CA GLY A 132 4.16 21.14 2.93
C GLY A 132 4.36 19.64 3.17
N TYR A 133 3.73 18.81 2.35
CA TYR A 133 3.81 17.36 2.48
C TYR A 133 5.01 16.78 1.74
N PHE A 134 5.63 15.80 2.34
CA PHE A 134 6.78 15.12 1.78
C PHE A 134 6.46 13.63 1.59
N ASN A 135 6.36 13.20 0.33
CA ASN A 135 6.06 11.83 -0.03
C ASN A 135 7.34 11.04 -0.32
N ARG A 136 7.46 9.88 0.27
CA ARG A 136 8.60 8.96 0.10
C ARG A 136 8.11 7.55 -0.17
N LEU A 137 8.90 6.82 -0.95
CA LEU A 137 8.76 5.37 -1.08
C LEU A 137 9.92 4.72 -0.33
N ILE A 138 9.59 3.84 0.60
CA ILE A 138 10.55 2.92 1.20
C ILE A 138 10.37 1.56 0.53
N TYR A 139 11.44 0.93 0.16
CA TYR A 139 11.42 -0.39 -0.46
C TYR A 139 12.51 -1.28 0.11
N THR A 140 12.19 -2.58 0.18
CA THR A 140 13.17 -3.58 0.62
C THR A 140 14.23 -3.79 -0.45
N VAL A 141 15.46 -3.99 0.01
CA VAL A 141 16.61 -4.39 -0.82
C VAL A 141 17.43 -5.42 -0.05
N GLY A 142 18.20 -6.21 -0.77
CA GLY A 142 19.08 -7.21 -0.17
C GLY A 142 18.47 -8.61 -0.15
N SER A 143 19.04 -9.49 0.65
CA SER A 143 18.55 -10.85 0.79
C SER A 143 17.51 -10.96 1.91
N ALA A 144 16.67 -11.98 1.84
CA ALA A 144 15.71 -12.32 2.89
C ALA A 144 16.35 -12.49 4.28
N LYS A 145 17.60 -12.92 4.35
CA LYS A 145 18.32 -13.10 5.62
C LYS A 145 18.83 -11.78 6.20
N ASN A 146 18.96 -10.73 5.37
CA ASN A 146 19.42 -9.42 5.79
C ASN A 146 18.71 -8.33 4.99
N PRO A 147 17.39 -8.13 5.20
CA PRO A 147 16.63 -7.10 4.52
C PRO A 147 17.13 -5.72 4.95
N GLN A 148 17.18 -4.81 4.01
CA GLN A 148 17.43 -3.40 4.27
C GLN A 148 16.30 -2.59 3.63
N PHE A 149 15.96 -1.49 4.23
CA PHE A 149 15.07 -0.52 3.61
C PHE A 149 15.88 0.62 3.00
N ARG A 150 15.52 0.95 1.78
CA ARG A 150 15.98 2.17 1.10
C ARG A 150 14.80 3.08 0.85
N ALA A 151 15.06 4.36 0.97
CA ALA A 151 14.04 5.36 0.80
C ALA A 151 14.37 6.29 -0.35
N LYS A 152 13.34 6.63 -1.11
CA LYS A 152 13.39 7.62 -2.20
C LYS A 152 12.28 8.64 -2.03
N LYS A 153 12.58 9.89 -2.36
CA LYS A 153 11.55 10.91 -2.53
C LYS A 153 10.72 10.59 -3.78
N VAL A 154 9.41 10.77 -3.68
CA VAL A 154 8.57 10.81 -4.86
C VAL A 154 8.77 12.15 -5.55
N LEU A 155 9.07 12.11 -6.84
CA LEU A 155 9.39 13.26 -7.67
C LEU A 155 8.22 13.59 -8.60
N ASP A 156 8.16 14.86 -8.99
CA ASP A 156 7.24 15.35 -10.01
C ASP A 156 5.75 15.32 -9.58
N LEU A 157 5.46 15.34 -8.27
CA LEU A 157 4.16 15.76 -7.78
C LEU A 157 3.98 17.25 -8.11
N GLU A 158 2.78 17.63 -8.55
CA GLU A 158 2.51 18.97 -9.10
C GLU A 158 2.61 20.09 -8.05
N THR A 159 2.17 19.78 -6.83
CA THR A 159 2.13 20.73 -5.72
C THR A 159 2.65 20.14 -4.42
N ALA A 160 3.08 20.99 -3.49
CA ALA A 160 3.63 20.56 -2.20
C ALA A 160 2.58 20.02 -1.21
N ASP A 161 1.31 20.19 -1.51
CA ASP A 161 0.18 19.70 -0.72
C ASP A 161 -0.37 18.35 -1.22
N GLN A 162 0.15 17.83 -2.34
CA GLN A 162 -0.23 16.51 -2.82
C GLN A 162 0.32 15.40 -1.93
N THR A 163 -0.54 14.40 -1.66
CA THR A 163 -0.24 13.26 -0.78
C THR A 163 -0.65 11.95 -1.44
N ILE A 164 0.21 10.92 -1.28
CA ILE A 164 -0.10 9.56 -1.73
C ILE A 164 -0.96 8.88 -0.68
N GLU A 165 -2.22 8.60 -1.03
CA GLU A 165 -3.20 8.03 -0.12
C GLU A 165 -3.25 6.50 -0.14
N SER A 166 -2.89 5.90 -1.26
CA SER A 166 -2.77 4.46 -1.41
C SER A 166 -1.93 4.11 -2.62
N LEU A 167 -1.51 2.84 -2.70
CA LEU A 167 -0.57 2.37 -3.71
C LEU A 167 -0.85 0.91 -4.03
N LEU A 168 -0.69 0.55 -5.31
CA LEU A 168 -0.84 -0.80 -5.85
C LEU A 168 0.30 -1.10 -6.82
N SER A 169 0.86 -2.29 -6.77
CA SER A 169 1.82 -2.77 -7.78
C SER A 169 1.08 -3.19 -9.04
N LEU A 170 1.37 -2.54 -10.17
CA LEU A 170 0.92 -2.97 -11.50
C LEU A 170 1.92 -3.95 -12.14
N SER A 171 3.20 -3.76 -11.84
CA SER A 171 4.31 -4.61 -12.27
C SER A 171 5.49 -4.37 -11.33
N LYS A 172 6.58 -5.10 -11.52
CA LYS A 172 7.79 -4.91 -10.69
C LYS A 172 8.34 -3.48 -10.69
N ASP A 173 8.11 -2.73 -11.77
CA ASP A 173 8.68 -1.39 -11.97
C ASP A 173 7.63 -0.26 -11.93
N GLN A 174 6.34 -0.59 -11.80
CA GLN A 174 5.26 0.39 -11.90
C GLN A 174 4.27 0.26 -10.75
N LEU A 175 4.00 1.39 -10.13
CA LEU A 175 3.09 1.53 -9.03
C LEU A 175 1.95 2.47 -9.42
N LEU A 176 0.71 2.04 -9.28
CA LEU A 176 -0.46 2.90 -9.37
C LEU A 176 -0.73 3.48 -7.99
N CYS A 177 -0.90 4.78 -7.89
CA CYS A 177 -1.23 5.42 -6.62
C CYS A 177 -2.45 6.33 -6.74
N ILE A 178 -3.21 6.42 -5.66
CA ILE A 178 -4.21 7.46 -5.45
C ILE A 178 -3.48 8.66 -4.84
N VAL A 179 -3.60 9.81 -5.48
CA VAL A 179 -3.05 11.08 -5.00
C VAL A 179 -4.21 12.02 -4.68
N GLY A 180 -4.16 12.64 -3.53
CA GLY A 180 -5.10 13.66 -3.10
C GLY A 180 -4.37 14.94 -2.68
N THR A 181 -5.10 15.96 -2.29
CA THR A 181 -4.58 17.19 -1.71
C THR A 181 -4.79 17.13 -0.20
N GLU A 182 -3.71 17.06 0.57
CA GLU A 182 -3.77 16.89 2.03
C GLU A 182 -4.61 15.68 2.50
N GLY A 183 -4.70 14.63 1.69
CA GLY A 183 -5.54 13.46 1.95
C GLY A 183 -7.02 13.66 1.61
N LEU A 184 -7.37 14.76 0.96
CA LEU A 184 -8.73 15.15 0.61
C LEU A 184 -8.92 15.22 -0.92
N PRO A 185 -10.19 15.25 -1.41
CA PRO A 185 -10.47 15.45 -2.82
C PRO A 185 -9.98 16.83 -3.32
N PRO A 186 -9.66 16.97 -4.60
CA PRO A 186 -9.84 15.98 -5.67
C PRO A 186 -8.77 14.87 -5.63
N PHE A 187 -9.18 13.66 -6.02
CA PHE A 187 -8.27 12.54 -6.14
C PHE A 187 -8.00 12.21 -7.61
N THR A 188 -6.75 11.85 -7.90
CA THR A 188 -6.29 11.40 -9.20
C THR A 188 -5.49 10.11 -9.09
N PHE A 189 -5.39 9.36 -10.17
CA PHE A 189 -4.42 8.29 -10.29
C PHE A 189 -3.13 8.81 -10.91
N LYS A 190 -2.02 8.45 -10.30
CA LYS A 190 -0.67 8.65 -10.85
C LYS A 190 0.03 7.30 -10.94
N THR A 191 0.87 7.14 -11.96
CA THR A 191 1.76 5.99 -12.06
C THR A 191 3.18 6.42 -11.72
N ILE A 192 3.83 5.67 -10.83
CA ILE A 192 5.19 5.93 -10.36
C ILE A 192 6.12 4.80 -10.84
N ASP A 193 7.29 5.15 -11.35
CA ASP A 193 8.38 4.20 -11.54
C ASP A 193 8.97 3.85 -10.16
N SER A 194 8.84 2.58 -9.74
CA SER A 194 9.31 2.11 -8.44
C SER A 194 10.83 2.20 -8.27
N ARG A 195 11.60 2.22 -9.37
CA ARG A 195 13.06 2.25 -9.34
C ARG A 195 13.62 3.63 -9.00
N ASN A 196 12.94 4.70 -9.38
CA ASN A 196 13.45 6.07 -9.23
C ASN A 196 12.49 7.03 -8.53
N GLY A 197 11.25 6.60 -8.24
CA GLY A 197 10.25 7.42 -7.56
C GLY A 197 9.61 8.51 -8.43
N LYS A 198 9.82 8.47 -9.76
CA LYS A 198 9.27 9.48 -10.67
C LYS A 198 7.86 9.15 -11.12
N ILE A 199 7.03 10.17 -11.24
CA ILE A 199 5.76 10.08 -11.94
C ILE A 199 6.02 9.86 -13.43
N ILE A 200 5.42 8.81 -14.00
CA ILE A 200 5.60 8.42 -15.41
C ILE A 200 4.33 8.53 -16.24
N SER A 201 3.18 8.74 -15.63
CA SER A 201 1.93 9.01 -16.34
C SER A 201 1.82 10.50 -16.62
N GLU A 202 1.66 10.87 -17.89
CA GLU A 202 1.34 12.24 -18.30
C GLU A 202 -0.17 12.50 -18.27
N ASP A 203 -0.99 11.45 -18.40
CA ASP A 203 -2.44 11.54 -18.42
C ASP A 203 -2.98 11.15 -17.03
N ASP A 204 -3.52 12.12 -16.32
CA ASP A 204 -4.22 11.90 -15.08
C ASP A 204 -5.53 11.15 -15.36
N LEU A 205 -5.72 10.04 -14.66
CA LEU A 205 -7.01 9.40 -14.58
C LEU A 205 -7.75 9.98 -13.38
N ASP A 206 -8.58 10.96 -13.64
CA ASP A 206 -9.37 11.58 -12.61
C ASP A 206 -10.32 10.56 -11.96
N LEU A 207 -10.33 10.57 -10.66
CA LEU A 207 -11.34 9.88 -9.88
C LEU A 207 -12.61 10.73 -9.77
N PRO A 208 -13.80 10.13 -9.64
CA PRO A 208 -15.03 10.88 -9.43
C PRO A 208 -14.90 11.83 -8.24
N SER A 209 -15.51 13.00 -8.37
CA SER A 209 -15.57 13.95 -7.26
C SER A 209 -16.29 13.31 -6.08
N LEU A 210 -15.72 13.45 -4.90
CA LEU A 210 -16.32 13.01 -3.65
C LEU A 210 -16.88 14.22 -2.89
N PRO A 211 -17.92 14.01 -2.06
CA PRO A 211 -18.36 15.01 -1.11
C PRO A 211 -17.21 15.39 -0.15
N PRO A 212 -17.29 16.58 0.47
CA PRO A 212 -16.35 16.95 1.53
C PRO A 212 -16.25 15.87 2.62
N ALA A 213 -15.05 15.68 3.17
CA ALA A 213 -14.72 14.66 4.17
C ALA A 213 -14.83 13.20 3.69
N HIS A 214 -15.15 12.94 2.40
CA HIS A 214 -15.01 11.61 1.82
C HIS A 214 -13.59 11.41 1.30
N ARG A 215 -13.10 10.17 1.38
CA ARG A 215 -11.77 9.81 0.88
C ARG A 215 -11.75 8.43 0.24
N PHE A 216 -10.83 8.27 -0.70
CA PHE A 216 -10.44 6.96 -1.22
C PHE A 216 -9.16 6.48 -0.53
N ALA A 217 -9.12 5.20 -0.19
CA ALA A 217 -7.93 4.55 0.41
C ALA A 217 -7.89 3.05 0.11
N ASN A 218 -6.84 2.40 0.59
CA ASN A 218 -6.72 0.94 0.64
C ASN A 218 -6.83 0.25 -0.72
N LEU A 219 -6.17 0.82 -1.73
CA LEU A 219 -6.12 0.26 -3.08
C LEU A 219 -5.52 -1.15 -3.04
N CYS A 220 -6.19 -2.12 -3.67
CA CYS A 220 -5.73 -3.49 -3.78
C CYS A 220 -6.25 -4.14 -5.05
N GLN A 221 -5.67 -5.28 -5.43
CA GLN A 221 -6.02 -6.01 -6.64
C GLN A 221 -6.23 -7.49 -6.32
N ASP A 222 -7.28 -8.08 -6.89
CA ASP A 222 -7.48 -9.51 -6.80
C ASP A 222 -6.56 -10.25 -7.81
N PRO A 223 -6.40 -11.59 -7.69
CA PRO A 223 -5.58 -12.38 -8.63
C PRO A 223 -6.07 -12.35 -10.07
N LYS A 224 -7.29 -11.86 -10.33
CA LYS A 224 -7.85 -11.71 -11.68
C LYS A 224 -7.58 -10.34 -12.29
N GLY A 225 -6.93 -9.44 -11.54
CA GLY A 225 -6.64 -8.09 -11.98
C GLY A 225 -7.74 -7.06 -11.71
N ASN A 226 -8.82 -7.42 -11.01
CA ASN A 226 -9.83 -6.46 -10.62
C ASN A 226 -9.32 -5.57 -9.47
N ILE A 227 -9.53 -4.28 -9.60
CA ILE A 227 -9.05 -3.28 -8.62
C ILE A 227 -10.17 -2.92 -7.66
N PHE A 228 -9.83 -2.92 -6.39
CA PHE A 228 -10.71 -2.56 -5.29
C PHE A 228 -10.06 -1.48 -4.42
N ALA A 229 -10.90 -0.74 -3.70
CA ALA A 229 -10.48 0.23 -2.70
C ALA A 229 -11.59 0.42 -1.66
N THR A 230 -11.36 1.29 -0.69
CA THR A 230 -12.41 1.81 0.18
C THR A 230 -12.75 3.24 -0.16
N GLU A 231 -14.03 3.58 -0.11
CA GLU A 231 -14.53 4.94 0.03
C GLU A 231 -15.07 5.10 1.45
N THR A 232 -14.55 6.06 2.19
CA THR A 232 -15.00 6.36 3.56
C THR A 232 -15.60 7.75 3.58
N GLY A 233 -16.84 7.87 4.03
CA GLY A 233 -17.53 9.14 4.16
C GLY A 233 -17.38 9.78 5.54
N SER A 234 -18.07 10.90 5.77
CA SER A 234 -18.03 11.67 7.03
C SER A 234 -18.47 10.85 8.25
N GLU A 235 -19.28 9.82 8.06
CA GLU A 235 -19.75 8.92 9.13
C GLU A 235 -18.70 7.85 9.51
N GLY A 236 -17.57 7.81 8.79
CA GLY A 236 -16.49 6.86 9.05
C GLY A 236 -16.76 5.43 8.62
N VAL A 237 -17.89 5.13 7.95
CA VAL A 237 -18.20 3.78 7.46
C VAL A 237 -17.51 3.56 6.11
N PRO A 238 -16.55 2.62 6.02
CA PRO A 238 -15.88 2.31 4.77
C PRO A 238 -16.82 1.47 3.87
N ILE A 239 -16.98 1.90 2.63
CA ILE A 239 -17.67 1.19 1.57
C ILE A 239 -16.61 0.55 0.67
N LEU A 240 -16.74 -0.75 0.43
CA LEU A 240 -15.92 -1.43 -0.57
C LEU A 240 -16.36 -0.98 -1.96
N ILE A 241 -15.41 -0.59 -2.78
CA ILE A 241 -15.64 -0.16 -4.16
C ILE A 241 -14.79 -0.98 -5.11
N SER A 242 -15.25 -1.17 -6.34
CA SER A 242 -14.44 -1.64 -7.45
C SER A 242 -14.21 -0.51 -8.45
N MET A 243 -13.03 -0.52 -9.08
CA MET A 243 -12.59 0.49 -10.04
C MET A 243 -12.21 -0.17 -11.35
N ASN A 244 -12.74 0.35 -12.45
CA ASN A 244 -12.35 -0.10 -13.78
C ASN A 244 -11.56 1.01 -14.49
N LEU A 245 -10.25 0.84 -14.58
CA LEU A 245 -9.36 1.81 -15.21
C LEU A 245 -9.54 1.88 -16.73
N GLN A 246 -10.10 0.85 -17.35
CA GLN A 246 -10.30 0.79 -18.80
C GLN A 246 -11.60 1.48 -19.23
N GLU A 247 -12.57 1.59 -18.33
CA GLU A 247 -13.84 2.23 -18.58
C GLU A 247 -13.89 3.62 -17.95
N LYS A 248 -13.98 4.64 -18.81
CA LYS A 248 -14.29 5.99 -18.36
C LYS A 248 -15.81 6.20 -18.42
N ALA A 249 -16.37 6.86 -17.43
CA ALA A 249 -17.76 7.29 -17.49
C ALA A 249 -17.93 8.25 -18.68
N ILE A 250 -18.83 7.92 -19.60
CA ILE A 250 -19.02 8.62 -20.89
C ILE A 250 -19.23 10.13 -20.69
N VAL A 251 -19.94 10.48 -19.63
CA VAL A 251 -20.30 11.90 -19.35
C VAL A 251 -19.16 12.68 -18.69
N THR A 252 -18.34 12.04 -17.84
CA THR A 252 -17.35 12.75 -17.02
C THR A 252 -15.91 12.53 -17.45
N GLY A 253 -15.64 11.52 -18.28
CA GLY A 253 -14.29 11.09 -18.64
C GLY A 253 -13.48 10.50 -17.46
N LYS A 254 -14.09 10.36 -16.30
CA LYS A 254 -13.46 9.88 -15.06
C LYS A 254 -13.50 8.35 -14.97
N VAL A 255 -12.65 7.79 -14.12
CA VAL A 255 -12.63 6.35 -13.83
C VAL A 255 -14.00 5.90 -13.35
N LYS A 256 -14.50 4.79 -13.91
CA LYS A 256 -15.76 4.21 -13.47
C LYS A 256 -15.59 3.49 -12.15
N ILE A 257 -16.37 3.89 -11.16
CA ILE A 257 -16.40 3.30 -9.83
C ILE A 257 -17.76 2.67 -9.60
N GLN A 258 -17.74 1.46 -9.04
CA GLN A 258 -18.93 0.77 -8.55
C GLN A 258 -18.83 0.65 -7.03
N ARG A 259 -19.76 1.26 -6.29
CA ARG A 259 -19.94 1.02 -4.86
C ARG A 259 -20.58 -0.34 -4.66
N LEU A 260 -19.89 -1.23 -3.95
CA LEU A 260 -20.36 -2.60 -3.74
C LEU A 260 -21.17 -2.70 -2.45
N THR A 261 -20.51 -2.56 -1.30
CA THR A 261 -21.15 -2.81 -0.01
C THR A 261 -20.38 -2.11 1.12
N PRO A 262 -21.07 -1.63 2.17
CA PRO A 262 -20.40 -1.20 3.39
C PRO A 262 -19.77 -2.38 4.11
N LEU A 263 -18.58 -2.17 4.66
CA LEU A 263 -17.92 -3.18 5.47
C LEU A 263 -18.58 -3.28 6.84
N ASN A 264 -18.86 -4.51 7.27
CA ASN A 264 -19.60 -4.76 8.50
C ASN A 264 -19.01 -5.96 9.26
N PHE A 265 -19.00 -5.86 10.58
CA PHE A 265 -18.61 -6.94 11.47
C PHE A 265 -19.74 -7.27 12.42
N GLU A 266 -20.12 -8.57 12.51
CA GLU A 266 -21.26 -9.05 13.31
C GLU A 266 -22.58 -8.32 13.01
N GLY A 267 -22.80 -7.97 11.73
CA GLY A 267 -24.02 -7.27 11.29
C GLY A 267 -24.07 -5.78 11.63
N ARG A 268 -22.99 -5.21 12.17
CA ARG A 268 -22.86 -3.77 12.44
C ARG A 268 -21.89 -3.14 11.47
N PRO A 269 -22.16 -1.94 10.94
CA PRO A 269 -21.19 -1.21 10.15
C PRO A 269 -19.86 -1.08 10.89
N GLN A 270 -18.75 -1.28 10.17
CA GLN A 270 -17.42 -1.00 10.71
C GLN A 270 -17.22 0.52 10.71
N ILE A 271 -17.39 1.14 11.88
CA ILE A 271 -17.27 2.60 12.03
C ILE A 271 -15.80 3.02 12.20
N ASN A 272 -14.95 2.10 12.63
CA ASN A 272 -13.53 2.41 12.76
C ASN A 272 -12.84 2.23 11.41
N ASP A 273 -11.95 3.14 11.10
CA ASP A 273 -11.19 3.12 9.85
C ASP A 273 -10.60 1.75 9.54
N VAL A 274 -10.95 1.22 8.37
CA VAL A 274 -10.20 0.13 7.77
C VAL A 274 -8.85 0.70 7.35
N LYS A 275 -7.79 0.23 8.01
CA LYS A 275 -6.44 0.76 7.84
C LYS A 275 -5.76 0.22 6.60
N ASP A 276 -6.11 -1.00 6.19
CA ASP A 276 -5.57 -1.62 4.99
C ASP A 276 -6.47 -2.71 4.44
N LEU A 277 -6.37 -2.99 3.13
CA LEU A 277 -7.01 -4.08 2.40
C LEU A 277 -6.00 -4.75 1.48
N ASN A 278 -5.98 -6.07 1.46
CA ASN A 278 -5.17 -6.82 0.49
C ASN A 278 -5.81 -8.18 0.18
N PHE A 279 -5.63 -8.63 -1.06
CA PHE A 279 -6.00 -9.99 -1.45
C PHE A 279 -4.84 -10.94 -1.21
N SER A 280 -5.15 -12.15 -0.74
CA SER A 280 -4.25 -13.28 -0.79
C SER A 280 -4.16 -13.84 -2.22
N SER A 281 -3.17 -14.66 -2.49
CA SER A 281 -3.01 -15.37 -3.77
C SER A 281 -4.20 -16.29 -4.08
N SER A 282 -4.92 -16.76 -3.07
CA SER A 282 -6.15 -17.54 -3.23
C SER A 282 -7.38 -16.71 -3.60
N GLY A 283 -7.27 -15.37 -3.62
CA GLY A 283 -8.37 -14.46 -3.92
C GLY A 283 -9.27 -14.13 -2.72
N GLN A 284 -8.86 -14.49 -1.50
CA GLN A 284 -9.54 -14.04 -0.28
C GLN A 284 -9.12 -12.61 0.03
N LEU A 285 -10.09 -11.71 0.19
CA LEU A 285 -9.84 -10.34 0.65
C LEU A 285 -9.68 -10.32 2.17
N TYR A 286 -8.64 -9.62 2.63
CA TYR A 286 -8.40 -9.35 4.04
C TYR A 286 -8.43 -7.86 4.32
N ALA A 287 -8.82 -7.52 5.54
CA ALA A 287 -8.84 -6.16 6.06
C ALA A 287 -8.07 -6.07 7.37
N LEU A 288 -7.32 -4.99 7.53
CA LEU A 288 -6.80 -4.55 8.81
C LEU A 288 -7.70 -3.43 9.31
N ALA A 289 -8.29 -3.61 10.47
CA ALA A 289 -9.17 -2.62 11.08
C ALA A 289 -9.00 -2.61 12.60
N ALA A 290 -9.47 -1.55 13.25
CA ALA A 290 -9.51 -1.54 14.69
C ALA A 290 -10.43 -2.66 15.23
N ASP A 291 -10.05 -3.24 16.34
CA ASP A 291 -10.87 -4.19 17.09
C ASP A 291 -12.14 -3.52 17.65
N LYS A 292 -13.01 -4.29 18.31
CA LYS A 292 -14.23 -3.76 18.95
C LYS A 292 -13.96 -2.65 19.98
N SER A 293 -12.77 -2.64 20.58
CA SER A 293 -12.38 -1.62 21.56
C SER A 293 -11.85 -0.34 20.92
N GLY A 294 -11.53 -0.36 19.63
CA GLY A 294 -10.87 0.72 18.92
C GLY A 294 -9.40 0.95 19.30
N LYS A 295 -8.84 0.07 20.13
CA LYS A 295 -7.49 0.24 20.70
C LYS A 295 -6.42 -0.54 19.99
N LYS A 296 -6.78 -1.67 19.39
CA LYS A 296 -5.84 -2.57 18.70
C LYS A 296 -6.26 -2.79 17.27
N ASN A 297 -5.31 -3.13 16.44
CA ASN A 297 -5.59 -3.59 15.09
C ASN A 297 -5.86 -5.09 15.11
N ALA A 298 -6.85 -5.51 14.36
CA ALA A 298 -7.25 -6.88 14.16
C ALA A 298 -7.25 -7.21 12.66
N LEU A 299 -6.97 -8.45 12.33
CA LEU A 299 -7.03 -8.97 10.97
C LEU A 299 -8.37 -9.66 10.74
N PHE A 300 -9.02 -9.33 9.65
CA PHE A 300 -10.30 -9.88 9.23
C PHE A 300 -10.22 -10.44 7.81
N THR A 301 -11.00 -11.48 7.51
CA THR A 301 -11.42 -11.79 6.14
C THR A 301 -12.60 -10.90 5.76
N VAL A 302 -12.78 -10.65 4.46
CA VAL A 302 -13.90 -9.86 3.93
C VAL A 302 -14.57 -10.64 2.81
N ASP A 303 -15.88 -10.80 2.89
CA ASP A 303 -16.69 -11.24 1.77
C ASP A 303 -17.01 -10.05 0.86
N VAL A 304 -16.50 -10.08 -0.36
CA VAL A 304 -16.58 -8.95 -1.32
C VAL A 304 -18.02 -8.63 -1.70
N ARG A 305 -18.94 -9.60 -1.65
CA ARG A 305 -20.34 -9.42 -2.08
C ARG A 305 -21.19 -8.78 -0.99
N SER A 306 -21.00 -9.20 0.26
CA SER A 306 -21.81 -8.78 1.39
C SER A 306 -21.15 -7.74 2.30
N GLY A 307 -19.82 -7.50 2.14
CA GLY A 307 -19.04 -6.68 3.05
C GLY A 307 -18.87 -7.27 4.45
N LYS A 308 -19.30 -8.52 4.65
CA LYS A 308 -19.21 -9.19 5.95
C LYS A 308 -17.75 -9.48 6.27
N MET A 309 -17.32 -9.03 7.44
CA MET A 309 -15.99 -9.27 7.98
C MET A 309 -16.02 -10.45 8.95
N GLY A 310 -15.05 -11.35 8.84
CA GLY A 310 -14.81 -12.46 9.75
C GLY A 310 -13.50 -12.28 10.48
N LEU A 311 -13.50 -12.30 11.81
CA LEU A 311 -12.28 -12.14 12.61
C LEU A 311 -11.31 -13.31 12.36
N VAL A 312 -10.06 -12.99 12.05
CA VAL A 312 -8.96 -13.95 11.89
C VAL A 312 -8.04 -13.90 13.11
N ASN A 313 -7.60 -12.69 13.48
CA ASN A 313 -6.74 -12.48 14.64
C ASN A 313 -7.06 -11.12 15.28
N GLU A 314 -7.42 -11.13 16.55
CA GLU A 314 -7.76 -9.91 17.31
C GLU A 314 -6.54 -9.12 17.81
N ASP A 315 -5.34 -9.69 17.72
CA ASP A 315 -4.08 -9.07 18.16
C ASP A 315 -3.06 -9.06 17.03
N PHE A 316 -3.43 -8.42 15.91
CA PHE A 316 -2.54 -8.23 14.77
C PHE A 316 -1.98 -6.81 14.77
N ALA A 317 -0.98 -6.61 15.65
CA ALA A 317 -0.43 -5.29 15.97
C ALA A 317 0.53 -4.78 14.88
N VAL A 318 -0.02 -4.48 13.69
CA VAL A 318 0.69 -3.84 12.58
C VAL A 318 -0.09 -2.62 12.07
N GLU A 319 0.58 -1.70 11.40
CA GLU A 319 -0.07 -0.53 10.80
C GLU A 319 -0.56 -0.81 9.38
N LYS A 320 0.17 -1.61 8.63
CA LYS A 320 -0.17 -2.05 7.27
C LYS A 320 0.30 -3.48 7.06
N PHE A 321 -0.30 -4.16 6.07
CA PHE A 321 0.06 -5.53 5.74
C PHE A 321 0.06 -5.77 4.23
N ALA A 322 0.76 -6.81 3.78
CA ALA A 322 0.71 -7.32 2.40
C ALA A 322 0.94 -8.83 2.38
N PHE A 323 0.44 -9.49 1.35
CA PHE A 323 0.80 -10.89 1.06
C PHE A 323 2.02 -10.94 0.15
N SER A 324 2.84 -12.01 0.27
CA SER A 324 3.83 -12.34 -0.75
C SER A 324 3.14 -12.56 -2.10
N VAL A 325 3.78 -12.12 -3.17
CA VAL A 325 3.32 -12.33 -4.54
C VAL A 325 3.87 -13.65 -5.09
#